data_2633e01c202a952426e3727e277af22b
#
_entry.id   2633e01c202a952426e3727e277af22b
#
_cell.length_a   1.000
_cell.length_b   1.000
_cell.length_c   1.000
_cell.angle_alpha   90.00
_cell.angle_beta   90.00
_cell.angle_gamma   90.00
#
_symmetry.space_group_name_H-M   'P 1'
#
loop_
_entity.id
_entity.type
_entity.pdbx_description
1 polymer ?
#
loop_
_entity_poly.entity_id
_entity_poly.type
_entity_poly.pdbx_seq_one_letter_code
_entity_poly.pdbx_strand_id
1 'polypeptide(L)'
;MKTKALLLFASMGVCSGCATSTDIAGTYAPSCIAFEGDTIELADGRFTWDKFTDEVSVDKAGNEVDPFPGFPVRGTYTVEDDVVSLVTNVGELAAELYLVHRPDQVYLLTKAEFEAWRRDGTVPKCALLLGAGD
;
A
#
# COMPACT_ATOMS: atom_id res chain seq x y z
N MET A 1 30.54 39.37 -19.48
CA MET A 1 30.26 38.85 -19.37
C MET A 1 29.80 38.03 -18.79
N LYS A 2 29.42 37.67 -18.43
CA LYS A 2 29.01 37.01 -18.05
C LYS A 2 28.45 36.08 -17.83
N THR A 3 28.07 35.57 -17.66
CA THR A 3 27.66 34.82 -17.59
C THR A 3 27.21 34.03 -16.97
N LYS A 4 26.83 33.63 -16.90
CA LYS A 4 26.35 32.96 -16.56
C LYS A 4 26.13 31.93 -16.08
N ALA A 5 25.94 31.57 -15.99
CA ALA A 5 25.84 30.63 -15.62
C ALA A 5 24.97 30.07 -14.90
N LEU A 6 24.61 29.88 -14.81
CA LEU A 6 23.86 29.39 -14.30
C LEU A 6 23.30 28.40 -14.17
N LEU A 7 23.12 28.04 -14.30
CA LEU A 7 22.60 27.18 -14.36
C LEU A 7 22.49 26.21 -13.61
N LEU A 8 22.47 25.82 -13.42
CA LEU A 8 22.53 25.00 -12.81
C LEU A 8 21.73 24.51 -12.08
N PHE A 9 21.35 24.41 -11.90
CA PHE A 9 20.66 24.08 -11.31
C PHE A 9 19.86 23.32 -11.15
N ALA A 10 19.74 23.42 -11.15
CA ALA A 10 18.53 23.03 -11.29
C ALA A 10 18.28 21.61 -11.06
N SER A 11 18.74 21.01 -11.66
CA SER A 11 18.62 19.67 -11.69
C SER A 11 18.36 18.97 -10.46
N MET A 12 18.80 19.46 -9.52
CA MET A 12 18.80 18.78 -8.38
C MET A 12 17.53 18.41 -7.84
N GLY A 13 16.62 19.18 -7.78
CA GLY A 13 15.38 18.88 -7.13
C GLY A 13 14.71 17.65 -7.62
N VAL A 14 15.00 17.31 -8.80
CA VAL A 14 14.33 16.19 -9.40
C VAL A 14 14.57 14.89 -8.69
N CYS A 15 15.76 14.67 -8.27
CA CYS A 15 16.09 13.38 -7.69
C CYS A 15 15.40 13.11 -6.38
N SER A 16 15.08 14.12 -5.65
CA SER A 16 14.45 13.88 -4.38
C SER A 16 13.09 13.24 -4.52
N GLY A 17 12.40 13.50 -5.60
CA GLY A 17 11.11 12.84 -5.83
C GLY A 17 11.22 11.35 -5.99
N CYS A 18 12.33 10.88 -6.48
CA CYS A 18 12.51 9.47 -6.68
C CYS A 18 12.68 8.71 -5.39
N ALA A 19 13.23 9.33 -4.39
CA ALA A 19 13.54 8.65 -3.15
C ALA A 19 12.31 8.38 -2.30
N THR A 20 11.25 9.16 -2.46
CA THR A 20 10.09 9.02 -1.61
C THR A 20 9.37 7.69 -1.77
N SER A 21 9.43 7.08 -2.95
CA SER A 21 8.67 5.85 -3.17
C SER A 21 9.24 4.67 -2.41
N THR A 22 10.52 4.69 -2.04
CA THR A 22 11.11 3.59 -1.31
C THR A 22 10.69 3.56 0.15
N ASP A 23 10.31 4.71 0.70
CA ASP A 23 9.94 4.77 2.11
C ASP A 23 8.65 4.03 2.41
N ILE A 24 7.86 3.74 1.41
CA ILE A 24 6.57 3.08 1.61
C ILE A 24 6.59 1.62 1.17
N ALA A 25 7.72 1.13 0.68
CA ALA A 25 7.82 -0.26 0.23
C ALA A 25 7.83 -1.20 1.43
N GLY A 26 7.19 -2.35 1.27
CA GLY A 26 7.12 -3.36 2.30
C GLY A 26 5.74 -3.95 2.39
N THR A 27 5.51 -4.71 3.45
CA THR A 27 4.25 -5.42 3.66
C THR A 27 3.39 -4.68 4.66
N TYR A 28 2.16 -4.39 4.26
CA TYR A 28 1.15 -3.76 5.09
C TYR A 28 0.19 -4.84 5.58
N ALA A 29 -0.01 -4.92 6.88
CA ALA A 29 -0.91 -5.90 7.48
C ALA A 29 -1.72 -5.20 8.58
N PRO A 30 -2.83 -5.81 9.02
CA PRO A 30 -3.63 -5.21 10.08
C PRO A 30 -2.81 -4.90 11.33
N SER A 31 -3.00 -3.73 11.90
CA SER A 31 -2.23 -3.27 13.05
C SER A 31 -2.73 -3.81 14.38
N CYS A 32 -3.81 -4.58 14.35
CA CYS A 32 -4.33 -5.24 15.54
C CYS A 32 -3.87 -6.70 15.55
N ILE A 33 -4.22 -7.41 16.61
CA ILE A 33 -3.82 -8.81 16.75
C ILE A 33 -4.78 -9.78 16.06
N ALA A 34 -5.69 -9.26 15.26
CA ALA A 34 -6.57 -10.11 14.47
C ALA A 34 -5.73 -10.84 13.42
N PHE A 35 -6.00 -12.11 13.26
CA PHE A 35 -5.27 -12.91 12.30
C PHE A 35 -5.91 -12.89 10.91
N GLU A 36 -7.13 -12.46 10.82
CA GLU A 36 -7.81 -12.35 9.55
C GLU A 36 -7.74 -10.94 9.03
N GLY A 37 -7.39 -10.80 7.79
CA GLY A 37 -7.31 -9.48 7.18
C GLY A 37 -6.46 -9.50 5.93
N ASP A 38 -6.59 -8.45 5.18
CA ASP A 38 -5.84 -8.31 3.95
C ASP A 38 -4.41 -7.92 4.24
N THR A 39 -3.49 -8.41 3.41
CA THR A 39 -2.12 -7.91 3.41
C THR A 39 -1.84 -7.35 2.03
N ILE A 40 -1.08 -6.28 1.98
CA ILE A 40 -0.68 -5.67 0.71
C ILE A 40 0.81 -5.44 0.76
N GLU A 41 1.51 -6.04 -0.19
CA GLU A 41 2.95 -5.83 -0.33
C GLU A 41 3.20 -4.86 -1.46
N LEU A 42 4.01 -3.85 -1.21
CA LEU A 42 4.45 -2.90 -2.23
C LEU A 42 5.96 -3.05 -2.38
N ALA A 43 6.40 -3.39 -3.58
CA ALA A 43 7.83 -3.59 -3.83
C ALA A 43 8.14 -3.34 -5.30
N ASP A 44 9.12 -2.49 -5.55
CA ASP A 44 9.63 -2.24 -6.91
C ASP A 44 8.55 -1.82 -7.90
N GLY A 45 7.62 -1.00 -7.45
CA GLY A 45 6.53 -0.51 -8.29
C GLY A 45 5.41 -1.51 -8.52
N ARG A 46 5.47 -2.65 -7.85
CA ARG A 46 4.48 -3.71 -8.01
C ARG A 46 3.78 -3.97 -6.68
N PHE A 47 2.56 -4.47 -6.75
CA PHE A 47 1.84 -4.83 -5.53
C PHE A 47 1.37 -6.28 -5.59
N THR A 48 1.24 -6.86 -4.40
CA THR A 48 0.55 -8.14 -4.20
C THR A 48 -0.44 -7.92 -3.07
N TRP A 49 -1.70 -8.16 -3.36
CA TRP A 49 -2.77 -8.00 -2.38
C TRP A 49 -3.34 -9.37 -2.10
N ASP A 50 -3.23 -9.80 -0.87
CA ASP A 50 -3.66 -11.13 -0.47
C ASP A 50 -4.66 -11.04 0.67
N LYS A 51 -5.49 -12.04 0.77
CA LYS A 51 -6.40 -12.20 1.90
C LYS A 51 -5.86 -13.31 2.77
N PHE A 52 -5.99 -13.14 4.05
CA PHE A 52 -5.50 -14.13 5.00
C PHE A 52 -6.62 -14.61 5.90
N THR A 53 -6.68 -15.91 6.09
CA THR A 53 -7.53 -16.54 7.08
C THR A 53 -6.88 -17.85 7.49
N ASP A 54 -7.08 -18.26 8.71
CA ASP A 54 -6.64 -19.58 9.16
C ASP A 54 -7.73 -20.62 8.98
N GLU A 55 -8.87 -20.25 8.39
CA GLU A 55 -9.93 -21.19 8.09
C GLU A 55 -9.57 -21.99 6.84
N VAL A 56 -9.91 -23.27 6.87
CA VAL A 56 -9.68 -24.16 5.74
C VAL A 56 -11.02 -24.45 5.11
N SER A 57 -11.14 -24.25 3.81
CA SER A 57 -12.33 -24.60 3.05
C SER A 57 -12.11 -25.90 2.32
N VAL A 58 -13.14 -26.72 2.24
CA VAL A 58 -13.08 -28.01 1.54
C VAL A 58 -14.25 -28.12 0.60
N ASP A 59 -14.00 -28.72 -0.56
CA ASP A 59 -15.07 -28.97 -1.52
C ASP A 59 -15.82 -30.26 -1.14
N LYS A 60 -16.80 -30.61 -1.98
CA LYS A 60 -17.63 -31.78 -1.71
C LYS A 60 -16.86 -33.09 -1.71
N ALA A 61 -15.72 -33.09 -2.41
CA ALA A 61 -14.88 -34.29 -2.48
C ALA A 61 -13.88 -34.37 -1.33
N GLY A 62 -13.85 -33.35 -0.44
CA GLY A 62 -12.93 -33.33 0.68
C GLY A 62 -11.59 -32.73 0.38
N ASN A 63 -11.42 -32.10 -0.77
CA ASN A 63 -10.17 -31.44 -1.13
C ASN A 63 -10.15 -30.03 -0.59
N GLU A 64 -8.98 -29.58 -0.14
CA GLU A 64 -8.81 -28.20 0.30
C GLU A 64 -8.91 -27.28 -0.90
N VAL A 65 -9.65 -26.20 -0.74
CA VAL A 65 -9.79 -25.20 -1.78
C VAL A 65 -9.53 -23.83 -1.15
N ASP A 66 -9.08 -22.90 -2.00
CA ASP A 66 -8.80 -21.54 -1.57
C ASP A 66 -10.10 -20.85 -1.12
N PRO A 67 -10.18 -20.39 0.11
CA PRO A 67 -11.39 -19.69 0.59
C PRO A 67 -11.59 -18.33 -0.09
N PHE A 68 -10.55 -17.79 -0.74
CA PHE A 68 -10.63 -16.49 -1.40
C PHE A 68 -10.18 -16.61 -2.86
N PRO A 69 -11.01 -17.24 -3.71
CA PRO A 69 -10.62 -17.38 -5.11
C PRO A 69 -10.44 -16.02 -5.76
N GLY A 70 -9.43 -15.92 -6.62
CA GLY A 70 -9.08 -14.66 -7.26
C GLY A 70 -8.00 -13.89 -6.54
N PHE A 71 -7.57 -14.36 -5.39
CA PHE A 71 -6.44 -13.77 -4.66
C PHE A 71 -5.26 -14.72 -4.71
N PRO A 72 -4.03 -14.18 -4.65
CA PRO A 72 -3.71 -12.77 -4.53
C PRO A 72 -3.93 -12.01 -5.84
N VAL A 73 -4.26 -10.74 -5.71
CA VAL A 73 -4.34 -9.82 -6.85
C VAL A 73 -2.97 -9.17 -7.00
N ARG A 74 -2.48 -9.12 -8.22
CA ARG A 74 -1.15 -8.55 -8.50
C ARG A 74 -1.22 -7.50 -9.60
N GLY A 75 -0.27 -6.60 -9.58
CA GLY A 75 -0.17 -5.57 -10.60
C GLY A 75 0.91 -4.56 -10.25
N THR A 76 0.68 -3.34 -10.64
CA THR A 76 1.60 -2.23 -10.40
C THR A 76 0.92 -1.20 -9.52
N TYR A 77 1.74 -0.38 -8.85
CA TYR A 77 1.18 0.72 -8.08
C TYR A 77 1.87 2.02 -8.43
N THR A 78 1.15 3.10 -8.26
CA THR A 78 1.70 4.45 -8.37
C THR A 78 1.31 5.22 -7.13
N VAL A 79 2.10 6.24 -6.79
CA VAL A 79 1.82 7.11 -5.66
C VAL A 79 1.79 8.53 -6.15
N GLU A 80 0.73 9.24 -5.83
CA GLU A 80 0.58 10.64 -6.17
C GLU A 80 -0.15 11.32 -5.03
N ASP A 81 0.46 12.31 -4.42
CA ASP A 81 -0.12 13.06 -3.28
C ASP A 81 -0.60 12.13 -2.15
N ASP A 82 0.22 11.14 -1.81
CA ASP A 82 -0.09 10.15 -0.79
C ASP A 82 -1.27 9.24 -1.12
N VAL A 83 -1.70 9.22 -2.38
CA VAL A 83 -2.69 8.26 -2.85
C VAL A 83 -1.98 7.16 -3.60
N VAL A 84 -2.17 5.93 -3.15
CA VAL A 84 -1.60 4.75 -3.78
C VAL A 84 -2.68 4.12 -4.64
N SER A 85 -2.43 4.08 -5.94
CA SER A 85 -3.36 3.46 -6.89
C SER A 85 -2.83 2.10 -7.28
N LEU A 86 -3.62 1.06 -7.04
CA LEU A 86 -3.27 -0.32 -7.35
C LEU A 86 -3.97 -0.70 -8.65
N VAL A 87 -3.17 -1.03 -9.66
CA VAL A 87 -3.71 -1.38 -10.99
C VAL A 87 -3.30 -2.82 -11.31
N THR A 88 -4.28 -3.64 -11.64
CA THR A 88 -4.04 -5.06 -11.91
C THR A 88 -3.24 -5.26 -13.19
N ASN A 89 -2.75 -6.47 -13.38
CA ASN A 89 -1.97 -6.81 -14.58
C ASN A 89 -2.79 -6.69 -15.88
N VAL A 90 -4.12 -6.62 -15.78
CA VAL A 90 -4.96 -6.40 -16.95
C VAL A 90 -5.39 -4.94 -17.09
N GLY A 91 -4.83 -4.05 -16.27
CA GLY A 91 -5.07 -2.62 -16.39
C GLY A 91 -6.29 -2.09 -15.66
N GLU A 92 -6.86 -2.85 -14.75
CA GLU A 92 -8.02 -2.41 -13.98
C GLU A 92 -7.60 -1.83 -12.65
N LEU A 93 -8.27 -0.77 -12.21
CA LEU A 93 -8.01 -0.19 -10.91
C LEU A 93 -8.56 -1.14 -9.83
N ALA A 94 -7.67 -1.70 -9.04
CA ALA A 94 -8.07 -2.59 -7.95
C ALA A 94 -8.48 -1.80 -6.72
N ALA A 95 -7.75 -0.74 -6.41
CA ALA A 95 -8.06 0.07 -5.24
C ALA A 95 -7.27 1.37 -5.28
N GLU A 96 -7.81 2.38 -4.59
CA GLU A 96 -7.08 3.59 -4.25
C GLU A 96 -7.00 3.64 -2.74
N LEU A 97 -5.79 3.75 -2.23
CA LEU A 97 -5.56 3.75 -0.79
C LEU A 97 -4.77 5.01 -0.42
N TYR A 98 -4.84 5.39 0.83
CA TYR A 98 -4.29 6.66 1.28
C TYR A 98 -3.20 6.41 2.32
N LEU A 99 -2.04 7.03 2.11
CA LEU A 99 -0.93 6.92 3.04
C LEU A 99 -1.08 7.93 4.17
N VAL A 100 -0.87 7.48 5.38
CA VAL A 100 -0.78 8.34 6.54
C VAL A 100 0.58 8.12 7.18
N HIS A 101 1.40 9.16 7.21
CA HIS A 101 2.74 9.11 7.77
C HIS A 101 2.72 9.61 9.20
N ARG A 102 3.23 8.81 10.11
CA ARG A 102 3.44 9.18 11.51
C ARG A 102 4.92 8.97 11.81
N PRO A 103 5.43 9.54 12.89
CA PRO A 103 6.89 9.48 13.11
C PRO A 103 7.51 8.09 12.98
N ASP A 104 6.83 7.08 13.48
CA ASP A 104 7.38 5.73 13.47
C ASP A 104 6.54 4.75 12.67
N GLN A 105 5.52 5.22 11.98
CA GLN A 105 4.54 4.32 11.37
C GLN A 105 4.01 4.89 10.06
N VAL A 106 3.76 4.01 9.10
CA VAL A 106 3.10 4.37 7.85
C VAL A 106 1.88 3.48 7.72
N TYR A 107 0.72 4.10 7.58
CA TYR A 107 -0.54 3.39 7.42
C TYR A 107 -1.06 3.52 6.00
N LEU A 108 -1.79 2.51 5.58
CA LEU A 108 -2.44 2.50 4.28
C LEU A 108 -3.93 2.37 4.53
N LEU A 109 -4.69 3.42 4.27
CA LEU A 109 -6.09 3.53 4.65
C LEU A 109 -7.00 3.49 3.44
N THR A 110 -8.20 2.96 3.62
CA THR A 110 -9.26 3.13 2.63
C THR A 110 -9.69 4.59 2.64
N LYS A 111 -10.47 4.99 1.64
CA LYS A 111 -10.96 6.36 1.57
C LYS A 111 -11.78 6.72 2.82
N ALA A 112 -12.67 5.84 3.24
CA ALA A 112 -13.50 6.08 4.41
C ALA A 112 -12.66 6.22 5.68
N GLU A 113 -11.66 5.36 5.83
CA GLU A 113 -10.75 5.43 6.97
C GLU A 113 -9.94 6.72 6.96
N PHE A 114 -9.50 7.12 5.79
CA PHE A 114 -8.72 8.35 5.64
C PHE A 114 -9.56 9.58 5.99
N GLU A 115 -10.81 9.61 5.54
CA GLU A 115 -11.70 10.72 5.86
C GLU A 115 -12.00 10.80 7.36
N ALA A 116 -12.17 9.64 7.99
CA ALA A 116 -12.36 9.58 9.44
C ALA A 116 -11.11 10.07 10.18
N TRP A 117 -9.95 9.66 9.73
CA TRP A 117 -8.70 10.12 10.31
C TRP A 117 -8.53 11.64 10.17
N ARG A 118 -8.85 12.17 9.00
CA ARG A 118 -8.76 13.62 8.80
C ARG A 118 -9.70 14.38 9.72
N ARG A 119 -10.86 13.81 10.02
CA ARG A 119 -11.85 14.45 10.86
C ARG A 119 -11.47 14.40 12.32
N ASP A 120 -10.99 13.24 12.78
CA ASP A 120 -10.77 12.99 14.22
C ASP A 120 -9.30 12.91 14.62
N GLY A 121 -8.40 12.76 13.67
CA GLY A 121 -6.98 12.53 13.97
C GLY A 121 -6.68 11.14 14.49
N THR A 122 -7.65 10.23 14.46
CA THR A 122 -7.50 8.89 15.01
C THR A 122 -7.38 7.88 13.89
N VAL A 123 -6.32 7.05 13.93
CA VAL A 123 -6.16 5.97 12.98
C VAL A 123 -7.09 4.84 13.39
N PRO A 124 -7.85 4.27 12.44
CA PRO A 124 -8.76 3.18 12.77
C PRO A 124 -8.01 1.98 13.33
N LYS A 125 -8.68 1.29 14.25
CA LYS A 125 -8.15 0.06 14.80
C LYS A 125 -8.04 -0.97 13.68
N CYS A 126 -6.96 -1.71 13.64
CA CYS A 126 -6.69 -2.71 12.61
C CYS A 126 -6.44 -2.13 11.22
N ALA A 127 -6.14 -0.84 11.10
CA ALA A 127 -5.71 -0.29 9.83
C ALA A 127 -4.43 -0.97 9.36
N LEU A 128 -4.24 -1.02 8.05
CA LEU A 128 -3.03 -1.63 7.50
C LEU A 128 -1.81 -0.79 7.85
N LEU A 129 -0.84 -1.42 8.47
CA LEU A 129 0.37 -0.78 8.95
C LEU A 129 1.59 -1.45 8.33
N LEU A 130 2.50 -0.64 7.83
CA LEU A 130 3.74 -1.13 7.24
C LEU A 130 4.56 -1.86 8.29
N GLY A 131 4.95 -3.08 7.98
CA GLY A 131 5.76 -3.89 8.87
C GLY A 131 5.00 -4.66 9.93
N ALA A 132 3.68 -4.50 10.03
CA ALA A 132 2.92 -5.19 11.07
C ALA A 132 2.88 -6.70 10.89
N GLY A 133 3.06 -7.17 9.65
CA GLY A 133 3.04 -8.60 9.38
C GLY A 133 4.40 -9.29 9.49
N ASP A 134 5.43 -8.56 9.84
CA ASP A 134 6.80 -9.11 9.91
C ASP A 134 7.12 -9.71 11.27
#